data_a485e284ad6cbe0639a544b79fb6c788
#
_entry.id   a485e284ad6cbe0639a544b79fb6c788
#
_cell.length_a   1.000
_cell.length_b   1.000
_cell.length_c   1.000
_cell.angle_alpha   90.00
_cell.angle_beta   90.00
_cell.angle_gamma   90.00
#
_symmetry.space_group_name_H-M   'P 1'
#
loop_
_entity.id
_entity.type
_entity.pdbx_description
1 polymer ?
#
loop_
_entity_poly.entity_id
_entity_poly.type
_entity_poly.pdbx_seq_one_letter_code
_entity_poly.pdbx_strand_id
1 'polypeptide(L)'
;MIAAMSAVVIGACALVVAFFEVRIMRADQRASVLPMVELNRKTLRTDSDALGEDEIVTQLAFTAENVGIGPASVVDFRVFVDGRPTTTWGDAVRELLGRDESIKYSNSTIMGRVIPAGRTIDMFSMSGTELTSYVNANIDRLEIEACYCSVFNECWTVSDQDFGTMSEGAKCEPDADSFQE
;
A
#
# COMPACT_ATOMS: atom_id res chain seq x y z
N MET A 1 -59.58 -1.17 23.02
CA MET A 1 -58.44 -0.24 23.19
C MET A 1 -57.13 -0.97 23.49
N ILE A 2 -57.11 -1.99 24.34
CA ILE A 2 -55.85 -2.71 24.72
C ILE A 2 -55.20 -3.37 23.49
N ALA A 3 -55.95 -4.03 22.63
CA ALA A 3 -55.41 -4.67 21.42
C ALA A 3 -54.79 -3.69 20.41
N ALA A 4 -55.29 -2.46 20.30
CA ALA A 4 -54.70 -1.46 19.42
C ALA A 4 -53.42 -0.88 19.99
N MET A 5 -53.29 -0.73 21.28
CA MET A 5 -52.05 -0.29 21.93
C MET A 5 -50.93 -1.34 21.84
N SER A 6 -51.26 -2.63 22.01
CA SER A 6 -50.30 -3.71 21.86
C SER A 6 -49.76 -3.81 20.43
N ALA A 7 -50.62 -3.62 19.41
CA ALA A 7 -50.16 -3.61 18.02
C ALA A 7 -49.17 -2.47 17.71
N VAL A 8 -49.43 -1.28 18.26
CA VAL A 8 -48.51 -0.13 18.10
C VAL A 8 -47.13 -0.40 18.77
N VAL A 9 -47.17 -0.95 19.97
CA VAL A 9 -45.88 -1.28 20.69
C VAL A 9 -45.09 -2.34 19.94
N ILE A 10 -45.77 -3.41 19.46
CA ILE A 10 -45.11 -4.45 18.67
C ILE A 10 -44.49 -3.87 17.38
N GLY A 11 -45.28 -3.01 16.68
CA GLY A 11 -44.77 -2.36 15.47
C GLY A 11 -43.59 -1.44 15.72
N ALA A 12 -43.58 -0.69 16.83
CA ALA A 12 -42.45 0.15 17.22
C ALA A 12 -41.20 -0.69 17.54
N CYS A 13 -41.38 -1.79 18.30
CA CYS A 13 -40.28 -2.73 18.58
C CYS A 13 -39.70 -3.34 17.29
N ALA A 14 -40.53 -3.76 16.35
CA ALA A 14 -40.11 -4.30 15.07
C ALA A 14 -39.31 -3.29 14.25
N LEU A 15 -39.69 -2.00 14.23
CA LEU A 15 -38.90 -0.95 13.57
C LEU A 15 -37.52 -0.74 14.18
N VAL A 16 -37.44 -0.78 15.52
CA VAL A 16 -36.16 -0.67 16.23
C VAL A 16 -35.25 -1.83 15.88
N VAL A 17 -35.75 -3.06 15.90
CA VAL A 17 -34.98 -4.25 15.53
C VAL A 17 -34.50 -4.15 14.09
N ALA A 18 -35.37 -3.84 13.14
CA ALA A 18 -35.03 -3.68 11.73
C ALA A 18 -33.95 -2.61 11.51
N PHE A 19 -33.97 -1.52 12.27
CA PHE A 19 -32.94 -0.49 12.20
C PHE A 19 -31.56 -1.01 12.64
N PHE A 20 -31.50 -1.80 13.73
CA PHE A 20 -30.26 -2.41 14.17
C PHE A 20 -29.74 -3.48 13.20
N GLU A 21 -30.62 -4.30 12.63
CA GLU A 21 -30.25 -5.30 11.63
C GLU A 21 -29.61 -4.67 10.39
N VAL A 22 -30.18 -3.57 9.87
CA VAL A 22 -29.60 -2.84 8.73
C VAL A 22 -28.22 -2.28 9.07
N ARG A 23 -27.99 -1.80 10.28
CA ARG A 23 -26.68 -1.31 10.71
C ARG A 23 -25.64 -2.42 10.79
N ILE A 24 -25.99 -3.56 11.38
CA ILE A 24 -25.12 -4.74 11.48
C ILE A 24 -24.78 -5.24 10.08
N MET A 25 -25.78 -5.38 9.21
CA MET A 25 -25.59 -5.84 7.83
C MET A 25 -24.63 -4.93 7.03
N ARG A 26 -24.71 -3.61 7.23
CA ARG A 26 -23.78 -2.67 6.59
C ARG A 26 -22.36 -2.80 7.12
N ALA A 27 -22.18 -3.03 8.42
CA ALA A 27 -20.88 -3.26 9.02
C ALA A 27 -20.24 -4.56 8.49
N ASP A 28 -21.03 -5.63 8.39
CA ASP A 28 -20.58 -6.91 7.83
C ASP A 28 -20.20 -6.79 6.34
N GLN A 29 -20.99 -6.06 5.56
CA GLN A 29 -20.67 -5.80 4.14
C GLN A 29 -19.36 -5.05 3.98
N ARG A 30 -19.07 -4.06 4.81
CA ARG A 30 -17.80 -3.33 4.79
C ARG A 30 -16.63 -4.22 5.21
N ALA A 31 -16.80 -4.98 6.29
CA ALA A 31 -15.77 -5.91 6.75
C ALA A 31 -15.46 -7.00 5.71
N SER A 32 -16.46 -7.45 4.93
CA SER A 32 -16.30 -8.50 3.91
C SER A 32 -15.54 -8.06 2.65
N VAL A 33 -15.26 -6.76 2.49
CA VAL A 33 -14.52 -6.21 1.34
C VAL A 33 -13.40 -5.26 1.78
N LEU A 34 -12.90 -5.44 2.99
CA LEU A 34 -11.82 -4.63 3.53
C LEU A 34 -10.51 -4.89 2.75
N PRO A 35 -9.96 -3.91 2.04
CA PRO A 35 -8.63 -4.02 1.46
C PRO A 35 -7.56 -3.82 2.53
N MET A 36 -6.42 -4.46 2.35
CA MET A 36 -5.24 -4.26 3.19
C MET A 36 -4.00 -4.32 2.31
N VAL A 37 -3.40 -3.18 2.04
CA VAL A 37 -2.20 -3.09 1.20
C VAL A 37 -0.98 -3.09 2.08
N GLU A 38 -0.03 -3.96 1.75
CA GLU A 38 1.31 -4.01 2.32
C GLU A 38 2.34 -3.59 1.28
N LEU A 39 3.27 -2.74 1.69
CA LEU A 39 4.43 -2.36 0.89
C LEU A 39 5.62 -3.19 1.36
N ASN A 40 6.18 -3.98 0.47
CA ASN A 40 7.22 -4.93 0.80
C ASN A 40 8.48 -4.70 -0.03
N ARG A 41 9.64 -4.89 0.60
CA ARG A 41 10.94 -4.93 -0.05
C ARG A 41 11.39 -6.37 -0.21
N LYS A 42 11.78 -6.75 -1.43
CA LYS A 42 12.35 -8.06 -1.74
C LYS A 42 13.80 -7.89 -2.19
N THR A 43 14.70 -8.65 -1.60
CA THR A 43 16.11 -8.70 -1.99
C THR A 43 16.52 -10.13 -2.31
N LEU A 44 17.20 -10.33 -3.45
CA LEU A 44 17.88 -11.57 -3.74
C LEU A 44 19.36 -11.35 -3.46
N ARG A 45 19.91 -12.23 -2.64
CA ARG A 45 21.32 -12.23 -2.27
C ARG A 45 22.01 -13.46 -2.85
N THR A 46 23.24 -13.30 -3.23
CA THR A 46 24.08 -14.40 -3.75
C THR A 46 25.42 -14.34 -3.04
N ASP A 47 25.91 -15.47 -2.59
CA ASP A 47 27.24 -15.58 -2.00
C ASP A 47 28.28 -15.26 -3.05
N SER A 48 29.20 -14.36 -2.75
CA SER A 48 30.13 -13.83 -3.74
C SER A 48 31.29 -14.78 -4.07
N ASP A 49 31.60 -15.75 -3.21
CA ASP A 49 32.66 -16.76 -3.49
C ASP A 49 32.70 -17.91 -2.48
N ALA A 50 33.47 -18.94 -2.83
CA ALA A 50 33.79 -20.12 -2.01
C ALA A 50 34.53 -19.82 -0.67
N LEU A 51 34.78 -18.56 -0.33
CA LEU A 51 35.46 -18.10 0.89
C LEU A 51 34.53 -17.37 1.87
N GLY A 52 33.23 -17.12 1.51
CA GLY A 52 32.15 -16.87 2.49
C GLY A 52 32.16 -15.51 3.20
N GLU A 53 32.75 -14.45 2.66
CA GLU A 53 32.86 -13.21 3.42
C GLU A 53 31.93 -12.05 2.98
N ASP A 54 31.36 -12.03 1.76
CA ASP A 54 30.46 -10.93 1.37
C ASP A 54 29.22 -11.41 0.60
N GLU A 55 28.08 -11.32 1.25
CA GLU A 55 26.77 -11.53 0.65
C GLU A 55 26.41 -10.33 -0.24
N ILE A 56 26.35 -10.53 -1.56
CA ILE A 56 26.04 -9.46 -2.51
C ILE A 56 24.57 -9.47 -2.86
N VAL A 57 23.91 -8.30 -2.76
CA VAL A 57 22.53 -8.13 -3.24
C VAL A 57 22.55 -8.02 -4.76
N THR A 58 21.98 -9.02 -5.42
CA THR A 58 21.93 -9.11 -6.87
C THR A 58 20.62 -8.62 -7.47
N GLN A 59 19.55 -8.58 -6.66
CA GLN A 59 18.27 -8.03 -7.06
C GLN A 59 17.62 -7.30 -5.89
N LEU A 60 17.01 -6.15 -6.19
CA LEU A 60 16.18 -5.36 -5.29
C LEU A 60 14.84 -5.10 -5.96
N ALA A 61 13.75 -5.31 -5.26
CA ALA A 61 12.42 -5.00 -5.74
C ALA A 61 11.53 -4.44 -4.62
N PHE A 62 10.65 -3.51 -4.99
CA PHE A 62 9.55 -3.03 -4.15
C PHE A 62 8.23 -3.52 -4.71
N THR A 63 7.40 -4.06 -3.84
CA THR A 63 6.12 -4.64 -4.22
C THR A 63 5.00 -4.10 -3.36
N ALA A 64 3.82 -3.90 -3.96
CA ALA A 64 2.57 -3.67 -3.24
C ALA A 64 1.72 -4.93 -3.32
N GLU A 65 1.28 -5.43 -2.18
CA GLU A 65 0.45 -6.63 -2.07
C GLU A 65 -0.85 -6.29 -1.35
N ASN A 66 -1.98 -6.68 -1.92
CA ASN A 66 -3.26 -6.57 -1.22
C ASN A 66 -3.54 -7.89 -0.50
N VAL A 67 -3.22 -7.96 0.77
CA VAL A 67 -3.46 -9.11 1.66
C VAL A 67 -4.88 -9.12 2.23
N GLY A 68 -5.66 -8.08 1.94
CA GLY A 68 -7.08 -7.97 2.33
C GLY A 68 -8.00 -8.85 1.47
N ILE A 69 -9.29 -8.79 1.79
CA ILE A 69 -10.34 -9.57 1.12
C ILE A 69 -11.11 -8.78 0.06
N GLY A 70 -10.99 -7.46 0.07
CA GLY A 70 -11.59 -6.57 -0.93
C GLY A 70 -10.55 -5.95 -1.87
N PRO A 71 -10.97 -5.39 -3.01
CA PRO A 71 -10.08 -4.66 -3.91
C PRO A 71 -9.63 -3.35 -3.29
N ALA A 72 -8.35 -2.98 -3.47
CA ALA A 72 -7.76 -1.71 -3.09
C ALA A 72 -7.63 -0.79 -4.31
N SER A 73 -8.27 0.36 -4.30
CA SER A 73 -8.07 1.41 -5.31
C SER A 73 -6.96 2.35 -4.83
N VAL A 74 -5.79 2.31 -5.47
CA VAL A 74 -4.67 3.20 -5.14
C VAL A 74 -4.96 4.57 -5.74
N VAL A 75 -5.09 5.58 -4.89
CA VAL A 75 -5.44 6.96 -5.28
C VAL A 75 -4.20 7.82 -5.36
N ASP A 76 -3.27 7.65 -4.40
CA ASP A 76 -2.03 8.40 -4.35
C ASP A 76 -0.86 7.47 -4.02
N PHE A 77 0.31 7.79 -4.55
CA PHE A 77 1.54 7.05 -4.33
C PHE A 77 2.70 8.02 -4.32
N ARG A 78 3.56 7.90 -3.32
CA ARG A 78 4.69 8.81 -3.09
C ARG A 78 5.95 8.04 -2.76
N VAL A 79 7.07 8.56 -3.20
CA VAL A 79 8.41 8.06 -2.87
C VAL A 79 9.24 9.23 -2.37
N PHE A 80 9.85 9.07 -1.20
CA PHE A 80 10.69 10.07 -0.58
C PHE A 80 12.12 9.56 -0.45
N VAL A 81 13.08 10.47 -0.58
CA VAL A 81 14.49 10.22 -0.23
C VAL A 81 14.92 11.31 0.76
N ASP A 82 15.39 10.90 1.93
CA ASP A 82 15.72 11.81 3.05
C ASP A 82 14.56 12.77 3.39
N GLY A 83 13.31 12.28 3.31
CA GLY A 83 12.09 13.04 3.58
C GLY A 83 11.70 14.04 2.49
N ARG A 84 12.35 14.03 1.32
CA ARG A 84 12.01 14.86 0.17
C ARG A 84 11.30 14.03 -0.90
N PRO A 85 10.15 14.52 -1.44
CA PRO A 85 9.42 13.79 -2.46
C PRO A 85 10.24 13.70 -3.76
N THR A 86 10.15 12.55 -4.41
CA THR A 86 10.70 12.31 -5.75
C THR A 86 9.57 11.96 -6.71
N THR A 87 9.72 12.30 -7.99
CA THR A 87 8.65 12.08 -8.97
C THR A 87 8.82 10.83 -9.80
N THR A 88 10.04 10.28 -9.86
CA THR A 88 10.35 9.06 -10.63
C THR A 88 11.29 8.15 -9.85
N TRP A 89 11.27 6.84 -10.13
CA TRP A 89 12.23 5.89 -9.58
C TRP A 89 13.67 6.23 -9.96
N GLY A 90 13.86 6.73 -11.19
CA GLY A 90 15.18 7.17 -11.66
C GLY A 90 15.74 8.31 -10.82
N ASP A 91 14.90 9.28 -10.42
CA ASP A 91 15.30 10.39 -9.55
C ASP A 91 15.60 9.88 -8.13
N ALA A 92 14.73 9.05 -7.58
CA ALA A 92 14.93 8.46 -6.26
C ALA A 92 16.27 7.70 -6.15
N VAL A 93 16.58 6.85 -7.13
CA VAL A 93 17.83 6.10 -7.12
C VAL A 93 19.05 7.00 -7.33
N ARG A 94 18.97 8.01 -8.23
CA ARG A 94 20.06 8.99 -8.41
C ARG A 94 20.35 9.79 -7.15
N GLU A 95 19.31 10.19 -6.42
CA GLU A 95 19.46 10.89 -5.14
C GLU A 95 20.10 10.01 -4.08
N LEU A 96 19.73 8.72 -4.00
CA LEU A 96 20.38 7.74 -3.13
C LEU A 96 21.85 7.54 -3.48
N LEU A 97 22.20 7.53 -4.78
CA LEU A 97 23.55 7.38 -5.25
C LEU A 97 24.42 8.63 -5.06
N GLY A 98 23.79 9.81 -4.97
CA GLY A 98 24.49 11.10 -4.95
C GLY A 98 25.26 11.41 -6.24
N ARG A 99 24.93 10.73 -7.34
CA ARG A 99 25.61 10.88 -8.65
C ARG A 99 24.62 10.64 -9.78
N ASP A 100 24.86 11.30 -10.92
CA ASP A 100 24.07 11.12 -12.15
C ASP A 100 24.59 9.92 -12.92
N GLU A 101 24.02 8.75 -12.69
CA GLU A 101 24.38 7.50 -13.35
C GLU A 101 23.16 6.93 -14.09
N SER A 102 23.39 6.35 -15.25
CA SER A 102 22.34 5.65 -16.00
C SER A 102 22.02 4.32 -15.33
N ILE A 103 20.77 4.19 -14.86
CA ILE A 103 20.28 3.05 -14.12
C ILE A 103 19.36 2.23 -15.01
N LYS A 104 19.49 0.90 -14.97
CA LYS A 104 18.55 -0.01 -15.60
C LYS A 104 17.61 -0.58 -14.54
N TYR A 105 16.33 -0.30 -14.67
CA TYR A 105 15.29 -0.81 -13.80
C TYR A 105 14.04 -1.15 -14.61
N SER A 106 13.15 -1.89 -14.00
CA SER A 106 11.78 -2.13 -14.46
C SER A 106 10.82 -1.55 -13.43
N ASN A 107 9.76 -0.92 -13.87
CA ASN A 107 8.74 -0.37 -12.98
C ASN A 107 7.34 -0.64 -13.49
N SER A 108 6.38 -0.55 -12.59
CA SER A 108 4.95 -0.55 -12.89
C SER A 108 4.27 0.50 -12.03
N THR A 109 3.58 1.42 -12.68
CA THR A 109 2.74 2.40 -11.98
C THR A 109 1.62 1.70 -11.23
N ILE A 110 1.42 2.05 -9.96
CA ILE A 110 0.29 1.58 -9.15
C ILE A 110 -0.76 2.68 -8.93
N MET A 111 -0.40 3.95 -9.04
CA MET A 111 -1.32 5.07 -8.91
C MET A 111 -2.45 4.97 -9.94
N GLY A 112 -3.69 5.16 -9.48
CA GLY A 112 -4.89 5.03 -10.29
C GLY A 112 -5.28 3.59 -10.65
N ARG A 113 -4.59 2.57 -10.11
CA ARG A 113 -4.92 1.16 -10.32
C ARG A 113 -5.70 0.57 -9.16
N VAL A 114 -6.43 -0.49 -9.48
CA VAL A 114 -7.08 -1.35 -8.50
C VAL A 114 -6.22 -2.60 -8.32
N ILE A 115 -5.83 -2.87 -7.08
CA ILE A 115 -5.13 -4.10 -6.68
C ILE A 115 -6.19 -5.09 -6.18
N PRO A 116 -6.51 -6.17 -6.92
CA PRO A 116 -7.43 -7.19 -6.44
C PRO A 116 -6.92 -7.88 -5.18
N ALA A 117 -7.82 -8.43 -4.37
CA ALA A 117 -7.47 -9.24 -3.21
C ALA A 117 -6.48 -10.37 -3.56
N GLY A 118 -5.45 -10.55 -2.74
CA GLY A 118 -4.42 -11.57 -2.92
C GLY A 118 -3.47 -11.33 -4.12
N ARG A 119 -3.42 -10.12 -4.68
CA ARG A 119 -2.52 -9.79 -5.80
C ARG A 119 -1.36 -8.93 -5.33
N THR A 120 -0.19 -9.25 -5.88
CA THR A 120 1.05 -8.49 -5.74
C THR A 120 1.36 -7.77 -7.06
N ILE A 121 1.83 -6.54 -6.98
CA ILE A 121 2.34 -5.74 -8.10
C ILE A 121 3.80 -5.38 -7.78
N ASP A 122 4.70 -5.66 -8.71
CA ASP A 122 6.08 -5.19 -8.64
C ASP A 122 6.11 -3.72 -9.08
N MET A 123 6.30 -2.81 -8.13
CA MET A 123 6.35 -1.37 -8.39
C MET A 123 7.67 -0.95 -9.02
N PHE A 124 8.75 -1.57 -8.56
CA PHE A 124 10.11 -1.31 -9.01
C PHE A 124 10.95 -2.56 -8.87
N SER A 125 11.84 -2.80 -9.83
CA SER A 125 12.88 -3.82 -9.68
C SER A 125 14.15 -3.41 -10.42
N MET A 126 15.28 -3.68 -9.78
CA MET A 126 16.61 -3.53 -10.38
C MET A 126 17.45 -4.77 -10.12
N SER A 127 18.37 -5.03 -11.04
CA SER A 127 19.31 -6.15 -10.94
C SER A 127 20.71 -5.70 -11.33
N GLY A 128 21.69 -6.33 -10.75
CA GLY A 128 23.10 -6.01 -10.89
C GLY A 128 23.79 -6.21 -9.56
N THR A 129 25.10 -6.25 -9.52
CA THR A 129 25.84 -6.55 -8.28
C THR A 129 26.19 -5.30 -7.48
N GLU A 130 26.99 -4.42 -8.05
CA GLU A 130 27.56 -3.26 -7.33
C GLU A 130 26.50 -2.20 -7.01
N LEU A 131 25.76 -1.77 -8.05
CA LEU A 131 24.77 -0.71 -7.90
C LEU A 131 23.61 -1.10 -7.00
N THR A 132 23.09 -2.34 -7.14
CA THR A 132 22.00 -2.85 -6.32
C THR A 132 22.40 -2.98 -4.85
N SER A 133 23.63 -3.44 -4.59
CA SER A 133 24.19 -3.51 -3.23
C SER A 133 24.33 -2.12 -2.61
N TYR A 134 24.79 -1.12 -3.37
CA TYR A 134 24.92 0.25 -2.89
C TYR A 134 23.54 0.85 -2.55
N VAL A 135 22.56 0.71 -3.45
CA VAL A 135 21.18 1.19 -3.20
C VAL A 135 20.60 0.49 -1.98
N ASN A 136 20.76 -0.83 -1.85
CA ASN A 136 20.29 -1.58 -0.69
C ASN A 136 20.96 -1.13 0.62
N ALA A 137 22.22 -0.76 0.60
CA ALA A 137 22.94 -0.26 1.78
C ALA A 137 22.43 1.12 2.25
N ASN A 138 21.81 1.90 1.36
CA ASN A 138 21.25 3.21 1.64
C ASN A 138 19.71 3.23 1.65
N ILE A 139 19.09 2.07 1.72
CA ILE A 139 17.64 1.91 1.51
C ILE A 139 16.80 2.55 2.61
N ASP A 140 17.35 2.67 3.82
CA ASP A 140 16.65 3.29 4.96
C ASP A 140 16.41 4.80 4.78
N ARG A 141 17.04 5.42 3.77
CA ARG A 141 16.82 6.80 3.35
C ARG A 141 15.62 6.95 2.41
N LEU A 142 15.13 5.83 1.88
CA LEU A 142 13.98 5.78 0.98
C LEU A 142 12.75 5.37 1.77
N GLU A 143 11.67 6.12 1.59
CA GLU A 143 10.37 5.85 2.16
C GLU A 143 9.32 5.82 1.05
N ILE A 144 8.41 4.87 1.14
CA ILE A 144 7.34 4.67 0.17
C ILE A 144 6.01 4.78 0.90
N GLU A 145 5.13 5.62 0.41
CA GLU A 145 3.76 5.77 0.91
C GLU A 145 2.74 5.47 -0.18
N ALA A 146 1.66 4.81 0.19
CA ALA A 146 0.51 4.63 -0.67
C ALA A 146 -0.78 4.99 0.06
N CYS A 147 -1.65 5.76 -0.60
CA CYS A 147 -3.00 6.03 -0.14
C CYS A 147 -3.99 5.28 -1.03
N TYR A 148 -4.81 4.44 -0.41
CA TYR A 148 -5.76 3.58 -1.13
C TYR A 148 -7.13 3.57 -0.45
N CYS A 149 -8.15 3.27 -1.22
CA CYS A 149 -9.54 3.25 -0.75
C CYS A 149 -10.23 1.93 -1.08
N SER A 150 -11.20 1.56 -0.24
CA SER A 150 -12.15 0.49 -0.51
C SER A 150 -13.20 0.90 -1.53
N VAL A 151 -14.03 -0.07 -1.95
CA VAL A 151 -15.22 0.19 -2.79
C VAL A 151 -16.26 1.08 -2.10
N PHE A 152 -16.15 1.29 -0.80
CA PHE A 152 -17.02 2.19 -0.02
C PHE A 152 -16.40 3.57 0.22
N ASN A 153 -15.29 3.90 -0.45
CA ASN A 153 -14.53 5.15 -0.27
C ASN A 153 -14.02 5.35 1.17
N GLU A 154 -13.77 4.26 1.88
CA GLU A 154 -13.02 4.28 3.12
C GLU A 154 -11.54 4.17 2.74
N CYS A 155 -10.71 5.10 3.23
CA CYS A 155 -9.34 5.25 2.76
C CYS A 155 -8.32 5.12 3.88
N TRP A 156 -7.16 4.59 3.53
CA TRP A 156 -6.02 4.36 4.42
C TRP A 156 -4.73 4.77 3.75
N THR A 157 -3.78 5.23 4.56
CA THR A 157 -2.40 5.41 4.15
C THR A 157 -1.53 4.32 4.77
N VAL A 158 -0.60 3.79 4.00
CA VAL A 158 0.40 2.82 4.43
C VAL A 158 1.79 3.31 4.01
N SER A 159 2.78 3.14 4.89
CA SER A 159 4.20 3.39 4.61
C SER A 159 5.00 2.10 4.77
N ASP A 160 6.09 1.94 4.01
CA ASP A 160 7.03 0.83 4.16
C ASP A 160 7.91 0.95 5.42
N GLN A 161 7.95 2.13 6.05
CA GLN A 161 8.64 2.37 7.32
C GLN A 161 7.80 1.93 8.54
N ASP A 162 6.48 2.05 8.44
CA ASP A 162 5.54 1.74 9.52
C ASP A 162 4.82 0.41 9.28
N PHE A 163 5.54 -0.71 9.43
CA PHE A 163 4.99 -2.04 9.25
C PHE A 163 3.70 -2.26 10.05
N GLY A 164 2.60 -2.45 9.34
CA GLY A 164 1.30 -2.81 9.91
C GLY A 164 0.48 -1.66 10.49
N THR A 165 0.93 -0.42 10.37
CA THR A 165 0.16 0.75 10.81
C THR A 165 -0.62 1.31 9.63
N MET A 166 -1.93 1.05 9.59
CA MET A 166 -2.85 1.70 8.66
C MET A 166 -3.46 2.93 9.35
N SER A 167 -3.28 4.10 8.79
CA SER A 167 -3.96 5.30 9.25
C SER A 167 -5.33 5.39 8.57
N GLU A 168 -6.41 5.14 9.33
CA GLU A 168 -7.78 5.25 8.85
C GLU A 168 -8.22 6.72 8.75
N GLY A 169 -9.07 7.03 7.76
CA GLY A 169 -9.63 8.36 7.58
C GLY A 169 -8.76 9.30 6.78
N ALA A 170 -7.75 8.79 6.09
CA ALA A 170 -6.93 9.55 5.16
C ALA A 170 -7.79 10.15 4.03
N LYS A 171 -7.51 11.40 3.69
CA LYS A 171 -7.98 11.99 2.43
C LYS A 171 -6.94 11.67 1.37
N CYS A 172 -7.23 10.67 0.54
CA CYS A 172 -6.40 10.35 -0.59
C CYS A 172 -6.71 11.34 -1.72
N GLU A 173 -5.88 12.34 -1.90
CA GLU A 173 -5.98 13.29 -3.02
C GLU A 173 -4.60 13.41 -3.65
N PRO A 174 -4.45 13.08 -4.95
CA PRO A 174 -3.19 13.31 -5.65
C PRO A 174 -2.83 14.80 -5.64
N ASP A 175 -1.57 15.12 -5.43
CA ASP A 175 -1.06 16.49 -5.47
C ASP A 175 0.19 16.61 -6.37
N ALA A 176 0.88 17.75 -6.28
CA ALA A 176 2.07 18.01 -7.09
C ALA A 176 3.27 17.11 -6.74
N ASP A 177 3.27 16.52 -5.54
CA ASP A 177 4.33 15.64 -5.03
C ASP A 177 4.01 14.15 -5.28
N SER A 178 2.85 13.85 -5.91
CA SER A 178 2.47 12.49 -6.29
C SER A 178 3.43 11.93 -7.33
N PHE A 179 3.76 10.64 -7.18
CA PHE A 179 4.69 9.95 -8.05
C PHE A 179 4.12 9.76 -9.46
N GLN A 180 4.94 9.97 -10.50
CA GLN A 180 4.49 10.06 -11.89
C GLN A 180 4.78 8.81 -12.74
N GLU A 181 5.54 7.86 -12.24
CA GLU A 181 5.88 6.60 -12.94
C GLU A 181 5.00 5.42 -12.55
#